data_1fcae4a60a61d06b3b0ee0dcaff26adc
#
_entry.id   1fcae4a60a61d06b3b0ee0dcaff26adc
#
_cell.length_a   1.000
_cell.length_b   1.000
_cell.length_c   1.000
_cell.angle_alpha   90.00
_cell.angle_beta   90.00
_cell.angle_gamma   90.00
#
_symmetry.space_group_name_H-M   'P 1'
#
loop_
_entity.id
_entity.type
_entity.pdbx_description
1 polymer ?
#
loop_
_entity_poly.entity_id
_entity_poly.type
_entity_poly.pdbx_seq_one_letter_code
_entity_poly.pdbx_strand_id
1 'polypeptide(L)'
;MPEGRARVAGPADRDLLVRWKASFMADVGEPVNQDPGGWADARIGHGGVTLWETPDGTPVSMAGVTPEAAGQVRVAPVYTPADRRGHGYAGAVTAEVSRAALESGTAEVLLFTDLANPTSNGLYQRIGYRGVADFTVWKFGD
;
A
#
# COMPACT_ATOMS: atom_id res chain seq x y z
N MET A 1 14.59 0.20 9.77
CA MET A 1 14.16 0.50 8.38
C MET A 1 14.90 -0.43 7.43
N PRO A 2 14.23 -1.18 6.58
CA PRO A 2 14.92 -2.05 5.63
C PRO A 2 15.71 -1.24 4.62
N GLU A 3 16.76 -1.84 4.10
CA GLU A 3 17.55 -1.20 3.04
C GLU A 3 16.69 -1.02 1.79
N GLY A 4 16.96 0.06 1.06
CA GLY A 4 16.26 0.34 -0.17
C GLY A 4 15.65 1.73 -0.19
N ARG A 5 14.72 1.91 -1.12
CA ARG A 5 14.06 3.22 -1.31
C ARG A 5 12.66 3.05 -1.87
N ALA A 6 11.84 4.07 -1.64
CA ALA A 6 10.51 4.15 -2.23
C ALA A 6 10.61 4.78 -3.63
N ARG A 7 9.81 4.28 -4.57
CA ARG A 7 9.72 4.83 -5.93
C ARG A 7 8.26 4.75 -6.40
N VAL A 8 7.75 5.84 -6.92
CA VAL A 8 6.39 5.83 -7.50
C VAL A 8 6.41 5.02 -8.79
N ALA A 9 5.46 4.07 -8.91
CA ALA A 9 5.37 3.21 -10.08
C ALA A 9 4.95 4.01 -11.32
N GLY A 10 5.57 3.66 -12.46
CA GLY A 10 5.26 4.26 -13.74
C GLY A 10 4.82 3.20 -14.76
N PRO A 11 4.61 3.61 -16.04
CA PRO A 11 4.12 2.68 -17.07
C PRO A 11 4.99 1.44 -17.26
N ALA A 12 6.30 1.56 -17.04
CA ALA A 12 7.21 0.41 -17.17
C ALA A 12 6.94 -0.66 -16.10
N ASP A 13 6.24 -0.33 -15.03
CA ASP A 13 5.93 -1.25 -13.93
C ASP A 13 4.58 -1.95 -14.10
N ARG A 14 3.86 -1.67 -15.19
CA ARG A 14 2.49 -2.16 -15.38
C ARG A 14 2.36 -3.68 -15.21
N ASP A 15 3.22 -4.44 -15.87
CA ASP A 15 3.14 -5.90 -15.81
C ASP A 15 3.37 -6.43 -14.40
N LEU A 16 4.30 -5.82 -13.66
CA LEU A 16 4.54 -6.17 -12.27
C LEU A 16 3.30 -5.89 -11.41
N LEU A 17 2.70 -4.72 -11.58
CA LEU A 17 1.51 -4.34 -10.81
C LEU A 17 0.34 -5.27 -11.11
N VAL A 18 0.15 -5.65 -12.36
CA VAL A 18 -0.91 -6.59 -12.76
C VAL A 18 -0.72 -7.94 -12.04
N ARG A 19 0.50 -8.47 -12.07
CA ARG A 19 0.80 -9.75 -11.40
C ARG A 19 0.59 -9.66 -9.90
N TRP A 20 1.07 -8.59 -9.29
CA TRP A 20 0.97 -8.40 -7.83
C TRP A 20 -0.47 -8.17 -7.38
N LYS A 21 -1.24 -7.42 -8.16
CA LYS A 21 -2.66 -7.22 -7.85
C LYS A 21 -3.44 -8.53 -7.92
N ALA A 22 -3.16 -9.36 -8.93
CA ALA A 22 -3.78 -10.67 -9.04
C ALA A 22 -3.42 -11.57 -7.85
N SER A 23 -2.14 -11.58 -7.45
CA SER A 23 -1.70 -12.35 -6.29
C SER A 23 -2.33 -11.85 -4.99
N PHE A 24 -2.45 -10.54 -4.84
CA PHE A 24 -3.12 -9.94 -3.67
C PHE A 24 -4.59 -10.37 -3.61
N MET A 25 -5.29 -10.30 -4.73
CA MET A 25 -6.70 -10.71 -4.79
C MET A 25 -6.87 -12.18 -4.40
N ALA A 26 -5.98 -13.05 -4.88
CA ALA A 26 -6.01 -14.47 -4.53
C ALA A 26 -5.75 -14.67 -3.02
N ASP A 27 -4.78 -13.94 -2.47
CA ASP A 27 -4.42 -14.07 -1.05
C ASP A 27 -5.54 -13.64 -0.11
N VAL A 28 -6.30 -12.60 -0.47
CA VAL A 28 -7.38 -12.10 0.37
C VAL A 28 -8.74 -12.69 0.01
N GLY A 29 -8.80 -13.57 -0.99
CA GLY A 29 -10.05 -14.22 -1.40
C GLY A 29 -11.03 -13.31 -2.12
N GLU A 30 -10.57 -12.24 -2.75
CA GLU A 30 -11.43 -11.36 -3.53
C GLU A 30 -11.89 -12.04 -4.82
N PRO A 31 -13.11 -11.71 -5.31
CA PRO A 31 -13.58 -12.26 -6.58
C PRO A 31 -12.65 -11.90 -7.74
N VAL A 32 -12.45 -12.86 -8.65
CA VAL A 32 -11.54 -12.71 -9.79
C VAL A 32 -12.15 -11.86 -10.89
N ASN A 33 -13.32 -11.27 -10.68
CA ASN A 33 -14.00 -10.45 -11.69
C ASN A 33 -13.48 -9.00 -11.75
N GLN A 34 -12.53 -8.63 -10.92
CA GLN A 34 -11.86 -7.33 -11.05
C GLN A 34 -10.76 -7.44 -12.10
N ASP A 35 -10.60 -6.38 -12.87
CA ASP A 35 -9.59 -6.32 -13.93
C ASP A 35 -8.28 -5.74 -13.38
N PRO A 36 -7.24 -6.59 -13.11
CA PRO A 36 -5.96 -6.06 -12.62
C PRO A 36 -5.29 -5.10 -13.60
N GLY A 37 -5.48 -5.30 -14.90
CA GLY A 37 -4.91 -4.39 -15.90
C GLY A 37 -5.53 -3.02 -15.84
N GLY A 38 -6.86 -2.92 -15.76
CA GLY A 38 -7.56 -1.65 -15.61
C GLY A 38 -7.20 -0.96 -14.30
N TRP A 39 -7.08 -1.73 -13.22
CA TRP A 39 -6.63 -1.18 -11.94
C TRP A 39 -5.22 -0.59 -12.06
N ALA A 40 -4.28 -1.32 -12.66
CA ALA A 40 -2.91 -0.86 -12.81
C ALA A 40 -2.84 0.43 -13.64
N ASP A 41 -3.56 0.47 -14.76
CA ASP A 41 -3.57 1.65 -15.63
C ASP A 41 -4.12 2.88 -14.89
N ALA A 42 -5.23 2.72 -14.16
CA ALA A 42 -5.82 3.82 -13.41
C ALA A 42 -4.88 4.33 -12.31
N ARG A 43 -4.24 3.42 -11.57
CA ARG A 43 -3.34 3.81 -10.49
C ARG A 43 -2.07 4.46 -11.01
N ILE A 44 -1.49 3.94 -12.06
CA ILE A 44 -0.31 4.54 -12.70
C ILE A 44 -0.65 5.95 -13.17
N GLY A 45 -1.84 6.13 -13.73
CA GLY A 45 -2.28 7.41 -14.27
C GLY A 45 -2.29 8.57 -13.28
N HIS A 46 -2.50 8.29 -11.98
CA HIS A 46 -2.46 9.34 -10.96
C HIS A 46 -1.32 9.16 -9.94
N GLY A 47 -0.35 8.31 -10.25
CA GLY A 47 0.78 8.08 -9.35
C GLY A 47 0.40 7.38 -8.05
N GLY A 48 -0.62 6.53 -8.08
CA GLY A 48 -1.24 5.96 -6.90
C GLY A 48 -0.65 4.64 -6.41
N VAL A 49 0.53 4.23 -6.89
CA VAL A 49 1.24 3.07 -6.34
C VAL A 49 2.69 3.44 -6.12
N THR A 50 3.20 3.14 -4.94
CA THR A 50 4.61 3.30 -4.59
C THR A 50 5.22 1.92 -4.37
N LEU A 51 6.39 1.71 -4.93
CA LEU A 51 7.16 0.48 -4.78
C LEU A 51 8.29 0.70 -3.79
N TRP A 52 8.62 -0.33 -3.01
CA TRP A 52 9.88 -0.35 -2.27
C TRP A 52 10.87 -1.19 -3.06
N GLU A 53 12.04 -0.63 -3.34
CA GLU A 53 13.11 -1.30 -4.07
C GLU A 53 14.30 -1.53 -3.18
N THR A 54 14.93 -2.70 -3.33
CA THR A 54 16.23 -2.95 -2.72
C THR A 54 17.30 -2.05 -3.36
N PRO A 55 18.51 -1.94 -2.76
CA PRO A 55 19.55 -1.08 -3.33
C PRO A 55 19.92 -1.41 -4.79
N ASP A 56 19.72 -2.65 -5.23
CA ASP A 56 19.98 -3.05 -6.61
C ASP A 56 18.81 -2.75 -7.57
N GLY A 57 17.75 -2.10 -7.08
CA GLY A 57 16.62 -1.71 -7.92
C GLY A 57 15.53 -2.77 -8.07
N THR A 58 15.56 -3.84 -7.27
CA THR A 58 14.54 -4.88 -7.33
C THR A 58 13.31 -4.48 -6.52
N PRO A 59 12.11 -4.40 -7.15
CA PRO A 59 10.88 -4.14 -6.38
C PRO A 59 10.55 -5.33 -5.48
N VAL A 60 10.24 -5.05 -4.21
CA VAL A 60 9.97 -6.09 -3.21
C VAL A 60 8.67 -5.88 -2.45
N SER A 61 8.02 -4.73 -2.59
CA SER A 61 6.73 -4.46 -1.94
C SER A 61 6.04 -3.29 -2.62
N MET A 62 4.72 -3.20 -2.48
CA MET A 62 3.96 -2.06 -2.99
C MET A 62 2.92 -1.60 -1.99
N ALA A 63 2.60 -0.32 -2.05
CA ALA A 63 1.45 0.25 -1.35
C ALA A 63 0.75 1.21 -2.30
N GLY A 64 -0.57 1.06 -2.44
CA GLY A 64 -1.38 1.92 -3.27
C GLY A 64 -2.12 2.96 -2.45
N VAL A 65 -2.53 4.05 -3.11
CA VAL A 65 -3.46 5.03 -2.53
C VAL A 65 -4.56 5.30 -3.55
N THR A 66 -5.77 5.52 -3.03
CA THR A 66 -6.89 5.93 -3.86
C THR A 66 -6.73 7.40 -4.25
N PRO A 67 -7.40 7.86 -5.31
CA PRO A 67 -7.50 9.30 -5.57
C PRO A 67 -8.12 10.00 -4.35
N GLU A 68 -7.69 11.23 -4.08
CA GLU A 68 -8.24 12.00 -2.98
C GLU A 68 -9.71 12.32 -3.25
N ALA A 69 -10.53 12.13 -2.22
CA ALA A 69 -11.95 12.45 -2.26
C ALA A 69 -12.34 13.00 -0.88
N ALA A 70 -12.94 14.18 -0.86
CA ALA A 70 -13.38 14.84 0.38
C ALA A 70 -12.24 14.96 1.41
N GLY A 71 -11.02 15.20 0.96
CA GLY A 71 -9.84 15.37 1.83
C GLY A 71 -9.27 14.06 2.34
N GLN A 72 -9.74 12.92 1.85
CA GLN A 72 -9.30 11.60 2.32
C GLN A 72 -8.69 10.77 1.21
N VAL A 73 -7.67 9.97 1.55
CA VAL A 73 -7.18 8.88 0.72
C VAL A 73 -7.15 7.60 1.54
N ARG A 74 -7.29 6.45 0.85
CA ARG A 74 -7.13 5.12 1.46
C ARG A 74 -5.85 4.50 0.95
N VAL A 75 -5.11 3.89 1.87
CA VAL A 75 -3.94 3.09 1.50
C VAL A 75 -4.41 1.66 1.26
N ALA A 76 -4.36 1.22 0.01
CA ALA A 76 -4.72 -0.13 -0.43
C ALA A 76 -4.42 -0.27 -1.92
N PRO A 77 -3.99 -1.44 -2.38
CA PRO A 77 -3.55 -2.57 -1.58
C PRO A 77 -2.14 -2.36 -1.02
N VAL A 78 -1.78 -3.13 0.00
CA VAL A 78 -0.40 -3.27 0.46
C VAL A 78 -0.02 -4.72 0.22
N TYR A 79 1.03 -4.96 -0.55
CA TYR A 79 1.41 -6.31 -0.95
C TYR A 79 2.91 -6.51 -0.95
N THR A 80 3.33 -7.63 -0.39
CA THR A 80 4.72 -8.10 -0.43
C THR A 80 4.68 -9.56 -0.86
N PRO A 81 5.40 -9.96 -1.92
CA PRO A 81 5.46 -11.37 -2.33
C PRO A 81 5.90 -12.26 -1.18
N ALA A 82 5.40 -13.49 -1.18
CA ALA A 82 5.63 -14.43 -0.07
C ALA A 82 7.10 -14.63 0.26
N ASP A 83 7.97 -14.67 -0.76
CA ASP A 83 9.41 -14.88 -0.59
C ASP A 83 10.16 -13.62 -0.10
N ARG A 84 9.47 -12.49 0.04
CA ARG A 84 10.06 -11.23 0.50
C ARG A 84 9.49 -10.77 1.84
N ARG A 85 8.60 -11.55 2.44
CA ARG A 85 7.97 -11.19 3.72
C ARG A 85 8.96 -11.36 4.88
N GLY A 86 8.69 -10.64 5.98
CA GLY A 86 9.52 -10.72 7.17
C GLY A 86 10.74 -9.81 7.18
N HIS A 87 10.83 -8.89 6.21
CA HIS A 87 11.96 -7.95 6.09
C HIS A 87 11.58 -6.50 6.39
N GLY A 88 10.31 -6.23 6.73
CA GLY A 88 9.86 -4.87 7.02
C GLY A 88 9.51 -4.03 5.79
N TYR A 89 9.47 -4.61 4.60
CA TYR A 89 9.21 -3.85 3.37
C TYR A 89 7.80 -3.26 3.34
N ALA A 90 6.80 -4.01 3.77
CA ALA A 90 5.41 -3.53 3.78
C ALA A 90 5.27 -2.30 4.69
N GLY A 91 5.89 -2.34 5.87
CA GLY A 91 5.88 -1.21 6.79
C GLY A 91 6.58 0.01 6.22
N ALA A 92 7.73 -0.20 5.57
CA ALA A 92 8.50 0.89 4.99
C ALA A 92 7.74 1.59 3.86
N VAL A 93 7.16 0.81 2.92
CA VAL A 93 6.43 1.41 1.79
C VAL A 93 5.13 2.06 2.24
N THR A 94 4.44 1.47 3.22
CA THR A 94 3.21 2.06 3.76
C THR A 94 3.50 3.37 4.48
N ALA A 95 4.55 3.43 5.27
CA ALA A 95 4.96 4.67 5.95
C ALA A 95 5.26 5.77 4.94
N GLU A 96 6.01 5.44 3.88
CA GLU A 96 6.38 6.42 2.86
C GLU A 96 5.18 6.96 2.09
N VAL A 97 4.28 6.08 1.65
CA VAL A 97 3.10 6.53 0.89
C VAL A 97 2.16 7.35 1.77
N SER A 98 2.06 7.01 3.04
CA SER A 98 1.22 7.74 3.99
C SER A 98 1.80 9.12 4.29
N ARG A 99 3.11 9.20 4.51
CA ARG A 99 3.81 10.47 4.74
C ARG A 99 3.69 11.39 3.52
N ALA A 100 3.90 10.85 2.33
CA ALA A 100 3.80 11.62 1.10
C ALA A 100 2.39 12.17 0.89
N ALA A 101 1.36 11.39 1.22
CA ALA A 101 -0.02 11.82 1.12
C ALA A 101 -0.31 13.00 2.04
N LEU A 102 0.15 12.95 3.31
CA LEU A 102 -0.01 14.08 4.22
C LEU A 102 0.73 15.31 3.74
N GLU A 103 1.96 15.15 3.25
CA GLU A 103 2.76 16.27 2.74
C GLU A 103 2.12 16.93 1.53
N SER A 104 1.35 16.18 0.74
CA SER A 104 0.65 16.73 -0.42
C SER A 104 -0.60 17.53 -0.06
N GLY A 105 -0.97 17.59 1.23
CA GLY A 105 -2.10 18.37 1.69
C GLY A 105 -3.38 17.57 1.94
N THR A 106 -3.32 16.24 1.83
CA THR A 106 -4.45 15.38 2.18
C THR A 106 -4.77 15.53 3.67
N ALA A 107 -6.05 15.72 3.99
CA ALA A 107 -6.46 15.92 5.39
C ALA A 107 -6.39 14.64 6.19
N GLU A 108 -6.78 13.50 5.60
CA GLU A 108 -6.80 12.22 6.29
C GLU A 108 -6.27 11.10 5.40
N VAL A 109 -5.39 10.29 5.97
CA VAL A 109 -4.87 9.08 5.33
C VAL A 109 -5.38 7.89 6.13
N LEU A 110 -6.21 7.06 5.51
CA LEU A 110 -6.90 5.97 6.15
C LEU A 110 -6.42 4.62 5.63
N LEU A 111 -6.48 3.62 6.49
CA LEU A 111 -6.17 2.25 6.14
C LEU A 111 -7.19 1.35 6.81
N PHE A 112 -7.74 0.40 6.05
CA PHE A 112 -8.74 -0.55 6.54
C PHE A 112 -8.07 -1.91 6.71
N THR A 113 -8.31 -2.56 7.85
CA THR A 113 -7.71 -3.85 8.16
C THR A 113 -8.75 -4.83 8.62
N ASP A 114 -8.37 -6.11 8.62
CA ASP A 114 -9.16 -7.18 9.24
C ASP A 114 -8.76 -7.25 10.73
N LEU A 115 -9.72 -7.20 11.61
CA LEU A 115 -9.51 -7.34 13.06
C LEU A 115 -8.83 -8.67 13.42
N ALA A 116 -8.98 -9.68 12.58
CA ALA A 116 -8.37 -11.00 12.82
C ALA A 116 -6.87 -11.03 12.59
N ASN A 117 -6.24 -9.92 12.17
CA ASN A 117 -4.81 -9.89 11.88
C ASN A 117 -4.05 -8.97 12.84
N PRO A 118 -3.73 -9.46 14.07
CA PRO A 118 -3.05 -8.61 15.06
C PRO A 118 -1.62 -8.23 14.64
N THR A 119 -0.95 -9.03 13.83
CA THR A 119 0.40 -8.71 13.34
C THR A 119 0.39 -7.46 12.48
N SER A 120 -0.52 -7.37 11.53
CA SER A 120 -0.67 -6.19 10.68
C SER A 120 -1.08 -4.97 11.49
N ASN A 121 -2.00 -5.15 12.45
CA ASN A 121 -2.45 -4.03 13.30
C ASN A 121 -1.30 -3.46 14.11
N GLY A 122 -0.47 -4.33 14.69
CA GLY A 122 0.72 -3.89 15.43
C GLY A 122 1.72 -3.16 14.55
N LEU A 123 1.91 -3.63 13.32
CA LEU A 123 2.78 -2.96 12.35
C LEU A 123 2.30 -1.55 12.05
N TYR A 124 1.01 -1.39 11.77
CA TYR A 124 0.46 -0.07 11.42
C TYR A 124 0.56 0.91 12.58
N GLN A 125 0.34 0.46 13.81
CA GLN A 125 0.53 1.32 14.98
C GLN A 125 1.97 1.81 15.09
N ARG A 126 2.95 0.94 14.84
CA ARG A 126 4.37 1.30 14.94
C ARG A 126 4.78 2.37 13.93
N ILE A 127 4.15 2.41 12.77
CA ILE A 127 4.49 3.39 11.73
C ILE A 127 3.66 4.66 11.80
N GLY A 128 2.76 4.80 12.78
CA GLY A 128 2.05 6.05 13.01
C GLY A 128 0.56 6.03 12.80
N TYR A 129 -0.05 4.87 12.55
CA TYR A 129 -1.51 4.76 12.47
C TYR A 129 -2.12 4.57 13.85
N ARG A 130 -3.31 5.11 14.03
CA ARG A 130 -4.11 4.89 15.24
C ARG A 130 -5.51 4.41 14.86
N GLY A 131 -6.08 3.56 15.67
CA GLY A 131 -7.41 3.01 15.43
C GLY A 131 -8.48 4.08 15.56
N VAL A 132 -9.44 4.08 14.61
CA VAL A 132 -10.66 4.86 14.68
C VAL A 132 -11.80 3.91 14.31
N ALA A 133 -12.96 4.10 14.88
CA ALA A 133 -14.18 3.30 14.61
C ALA A 133 -13.91 1.78 14.50
N ASP A 134 -14.37 1.02 15.47
CA ASP A 134 -14.39 -0.45 15.51
C ASP A 134 -13.05 -1.14 15.20
N PHE A 135 -11.93 -0.41 15.23
CA PHE A 135 -10.57 -0.94 15.05
C PHE A 135 -10.31 -1.56 13.68
N THR A 136 -11.20 -1.38 12.71
CA THR A 136 -11.00 -1.81 11.34
C THR A 136 -10.56 -0.66 10.44
N VAL A 137 -10.63 0.58 10.93
CA VAL A 137 -10.20 1.78 10.21
C VAL A 137 -9.05 2.41 10.98
N TRP A 138 -7.96 2.71 10.28
CA TRP A 138 -6.76 3.29 10.88
C TRP A 138 -6.46 4.61 10.18
N LYS A 139 -6.11 5.62 10.98
CA LYS A 139 -5.76 6.95 10.50
C LYS A 139 -4.29 7.20 10.78
N PHE A 140 -3.58 7.72 9.77
CA PHE A 140 -2.16 8.04 9.88
C PHE A 140 -1.97 9.44 10.47
N GLY A 141 -1.01 9.56 11.39
CA GLY A 141 -0.67 10.82 12.03
C GLY A 141 -1.60 11.18 13.19
N ASP A 142 -1.72 12.46 13.45
CA ASP A 142 -2.51 12.96 14.59
C ASP A 142 -4.02 12.97 14.25
#